data_81b4dafc15f407c81155df1e031cbaa8
#
_entry.id   81b4dafc15f407c81155df1e031cbaa8
#
_cell.length_a   1.000
_cell.length_b   1.000
_cell.length_c   1.000
_cell.angle_alpha   90.00
_cell.angle_beta   90.00
_cell.angle_gamma   90.00
#
_symmetry.space_group_name_H-M   'P 1'
#
loop_
_entity.id
_entity.type
_entity.pdbx_description
1 polymer ?
#
loop_
_entity_poly.entity_id
_entity_poly.type
_entity_poly.pdbx_seq_one_letter_code
_entity_poly.pdbx_strand_id
1 'polypeptide(L)'
;MRSVLVWLMVLFGGVFAPTAPARGNIPDCHPAELFATDNTDPLFEMQADVTIAQNGASVTGSIPLDGVYWSDALQRSVYERSREFHLCGADGSSHTAADALRRQFNQETVLTFDYLPQHAPEEDAIIIVAPDVDINRFRDAFAADPAARNRLRGGSVTTTDRTLILVAGTGDLDVARRLVAEAGGSWEAAAISYGRREFVD
;
A
#
# COMPACT_ATOMS: atom_id res chain seq x y z
N MET A 1 87.01 -22.49 6.12
CA MET A 1 86.31 -21.38 6.77
C MET A 1 85.03 -21.07 5.94
N ARG A 2 83.88 -21.54 6.44
CA ARG A 2 82.59 -21.33 5.76
C ARG A 2 81.77 -20.36 6.62
N SER A 3 81.56 -19.16 6.07
CA SER A 3 80.69 -18.12 6.66
C SER A 3 79.24 -18.45 6.35
N VAL A 4 78.44 -18.64 7.38
CA VAL A 4 76.99 -18.83 7.30
C VAL A 4 76.37 -17.44 7.50
N LEU A 5 75.75 -16.94 6.45
CA LEU A 5 74.94 -15.72 6.50
C LEU A 5 73.52 -16.08 6.96
N VAL A 6 73.16 -15.61 8.15
CA VAL A 6 71.80 -15.75 8.67
C VAL A 6 70.95 -14.57 8.18
N TRP A 7 69.90 -14.86 7.35
CA TRP A 7 68.93 -13.89 6.95
C TRP A 7 67.82 -13.82 8.01
N LEU A 8 67.69 -12.63 8.59
CA LEU A 8 66.60 -12.33 9.54
C LEU A 8 65.38 -11.86 8.76
N MET A 9 64.36 -12.71 8.60
CA MET A 9 63.07 -12.30 8.06
C MET A 9 62.24 -11.60 9.14
N VAL A 10 62.05 -10.31 9.00
CA VAL A 10 61.10 -9.53 9.80
C VAL A 10 59.72 -9.68 9.19
N LEU A 11 58.86 -10.47 9.81
CA LEU A 11 57.44 -10.59 9.46
C LEU A 11 56.71 -9.36 10.00
N PHE A 12 56.39 -8.40 9.14
CA PHE A 12 55.38 -7.37 9.44
C PHE A 12 53.99 -8.00 9.44
N GLY A 13 53.50 -8.37 10.61
CA GLY A 13 52.11 -8.73 10.85
C GLY A 13 51.23 -7.49 10.75
N GLY A 14 50.65 -7.24 9.56
CA GLY A 14 49.60 -6.25 9.41
C GLY A 14 48.34 -6.72 10.12
N VAL A 15 47.97 -6.05 11.19
CA VAL A 15 46.69 -6.24 11.89
C VAL A 15 45.61 -5.62 10.97
N PHE A 16 44.96 -6.46 10.17
CA PHE A 16 43.71 -6.06 9.51
C PHE A 16 42.63 -5.98 10.58
N ALA A 17 42.31 -4.77 11.04
CA ALA A 17 41.10 -4.53 11.80
C ALA A 17 39.90 -4.80 10.86
N PRO A 18 38.91 -5.65 11.22
CA PRO A 18 37.71 -5.83 10.44
C PRO A 18 36.99 -4.48 10.48
N THR A 19 36.95 -3.80 9.34
CA THR A 19 36.02 -2.68 9.12
C THR A 19 34.60 -3.27 9.20
N ALA A 20 33.88 -2.92 10.28
CA ALA A 20 32.48 -3.21 10.37
C ALA A 20 31.79 -2.66 9.09
N PRO A 21 30.91 -3.45 8.43
CA PRO A 21 30.16 -2.94 7.31
C PRO A 21 29.44 -1.66 7.78
N ALA A 22 29.63 -0.57 7.04
CA ALA A 22 28.84 0.65 7.24
C ALA A 22 27.39 0.20 7.26
N ARG A 23 26.70 0.41 8.38
CA ARG A 23 25.23 0.31 8.43
C ARG A 23 24.76 1.33 7.41
N GLY A 24 24.39 0.86 6.21
CA GLY A 24 23.68 1.67 5.27
C GLY A 24 22.51 2.28 6.05
N ASN A 25 22.36 3.60 6.01
CA ASN A 25 21.13 4.24 6.45
C ASN A 25 20.02 3.51 5.71
N ILE A 26 19.21 2.72 6.42
CA ILE A 26 17.93 2.29 5.91
C ILE A 26 17.21 3.63 5.72
N PRO A 27 16.86 4.03 4.49
CA PRO A 27 16.10 5.25 4.31
C PRO A 27 14.88 5.16 5.21
N ASP A 28 14.54 6.27 5.89
CA ASP A 28 13.34 6.35 6.73
C ASP A 28 12.17 5.86 5.88
N CYS A 29 11.65 4.68 6.24
CA CYS A 29 10.57 4.04 5.52
C CYS A 29 9.27 4.68 5.98
N HIS A 30 8.66 5.50 5.13
CA HIS A 30 7.28 5.94 5.31
C HIS A 30 6.36 4.87 4.70
N PRO A 31 5.57 4.17 5.53
CA PRO A 31 4.64 3.17 5.02
C PRO A 31 3.47 3.84 4.32
N ALA A 32 3.08 3.27 3.19
CA ALA A 32 1.94 3.71 2.40
C ALA A 32 1.28 2.51 1.71
N GLU A 33 0.03 2.71 1.29
CA GLU A 33 -0.70 1.77 0.44
C GLU A 33 -1.00 2.44 -0.91
N LEU A 34 -0.97 1.63 -1.96
CA LEU A 34 -1.34 2.05 -3.30
C LEU A 34 -2.33 1.05 -3.88
N PHE A 35 -3.46 1.55 -4.37
CA PHE A 35 -4.54 0.75 -4.96
C PHE A 35 -4.64 1.07 -6.44
N ALA A 36 -4.35 0.06 -7.28
CA ALA A 36 -4.40 0.17 -8.72
C ALA A 36 -5.34 -0.87 -9.32
N THR A 37 -5.96 -0.56 -10.46
CA THR A 37 -6.74 -1.53 -11.23
C THR A 37 -5.83 -2.64 -11.73
N ASP A 38 -6.17 -3.90 -11.44
CA ASP A 38 -5.48 -5.07 -11.96
C ASP A 38 -6.04 -5.43 -13.34
N ASN A 39 -5.23 -5.27 -14.38
CA ASN A 39 -5.63 -5.55 -15.76
C ASN A 39 -5.63 -7.04 -16.13
N THR A 40 -5.47 -7.95 -15.15
CA THR A 40 -5.41 -9.41 -15.33
C THR A 40 -4.23 -9.92 -16.16
N ASP A 41 -3.31 -9.07 -16.59
CA ASP A 41 -2.06 -9.50 -17.20
C ASP A 41 -1.21 -10.22 -16.15
N PRO A 42 -0.73 -11.45 -16.42
CA PRO A 42 0.14 -12.16 -15.49
C PRO A 42 1.42 -11.41 -15.11
N LEU A 43 1.83 -10.43 -15.91
CA LEU A 43 3.00 -9.60 -15.67
C LEU A 43 2.68 -8.29 -14.97
N PHE A 44 1.40 -7.97 -14.73
CA PHE A 44 0.98 -6.69 -14.16
C PHE A 44 1.70 -6.38 -12.85
N GLU A 45 1.67 -7.32 -11.90
CA GLU A 45 2.31 -7.14 -10.59
C GLU A 45 3.81 -6.84 -10.73
N MET A 46 4.52 -7.63 -11.52
CA MET A 46 5.96 -7.46 -11.74
C MET A 46 6.28 -6.11 -12.42
N GLN A 47 5.49 -5.71 -13.39
CA GLN A 47 5.66 -4.43 -14.08
C GLN A 47 5.35 -3.24 -13.15
N ALA A 48 4.32 -3.38 -12.31
CA ALA A 48 3.97 -2.40 -11.30
C ALA A 48 5.09 -2.24 -10.27
N ASP A 49 5.64 -3.34 -9.75
CA ASP A 49 6.76 -3.34 -8.81
C ASP A 49 7.97 -2.58 -9.36
N VAL A 50 8.33 -2.86 -10.62
CA VAL A 50 9.44 -2.16 -11.29
C VAL A 50 9.15 -0.65 -11.39
N THR A 51 7.94 -0.28 -11.76
CA THR A 51 7.55 1.13 -11.89
C THR A 51 7.57 1.84 -10.55
N ILE A 52 7.04 1.21 -9.50
CA ILE A 52 7.07 1.74 -8.14
C ILE A 52 8.52 1.95 -7.69
N ALA A 53 9.38 0.96 -7.90
CA ALA A 53 10.79 1.04 -7.50
C ALA A 53 11.55 2.16 -8.24
N GLN A 54 11.27 2.37 -9.52
CA GLN A 54 11.86 3.47 -10.31
C GLN A 54 11.41 4.86 -9.85
N ASN A 55 10.29 4.94 -9.11
CA ASN A 55 9.71 6.19 -8.61
C ASN A 55 9.91 6.40 -7.10
N GLY A 56 10.90 5.73 -6.50
CA GLY A 56 11.41 6.03 -5.17
C GLY A 56 10.71 5.32 -4.02
N ALA A 57 9.82 4.37 -4.30
CA ALA A 57 9.25 3.48 -3.31
C ALA A 57 9.65 2.03 -3.57
N SER A 58 9.58 1.18 -2.56
CA SER A 58 9.75 -0.26 -2.69
C SER A 58 8.47 -0.98 -2.29
N VAL A 59 8.11 -2.03 -3.02
CA VAL A 59 6.97 -2.88 -2.66
C VAL A 59 7.43 -3.88 -1.62
N THR A 60 6.71 -3.93 -0.50
CA THR A 60 6.95 -4.86 0.61
C THR A 60 5.95 -6.02 0.63
N GLY A 61 4.86 -5.89 -0.10
CA GLY A 61 3.82 -6.89 -0.29
C GLY A 61 2.78 -6.44 -1.31
N SER A 62 2.00 -7.39 -1.82
CA SER A 62 0.91 -7.08 -2.75
C SER A 62 -0.23 -8.09 -2.55
N ILE A 63 -1.47 -7.61 -2.64
CA ILE A 63 -2.68 -8.41 -2.41
C ILE A 63 -3.67 -8.17 -3.54
N PRO A 64 -4.19 -9.25 -4.19
CA PRO A 64 -5.28 -9.12 -5.16
C PRO A 64 -6.61 -8.85 -4.44
N LEU A 65 -7.39 -7.94 -5.01
CA LEU A 65 -8.65 -7.47 -4.45
C LEU A 65 -9.79 -7.55 -5.47
N ASP A 66 -11.00 -7.77 -4.96
CA ASP A 66 -12.25 -7.55 -5.68
C ASP A 66 -12.90 -6.27 -5.14
N GLY A 67 -12.99 -5.24 -5.97
CA GLY A 67 -13.48 -3.92 -5.60
C GLY A 67 -14.87 -3.62 -6.12
N VAL A 68 -15.59 -2.79 -5.38
CA VAL A 68 -16.85 -2.16 -5.77
C VAL A 68 -16.67 -0.66 -5.63
N TYR A 69 -16.80 0.06 -6.74
CA TYR A 69 -16.57 1.51 -6.81
C TYR A 69 -17.76 2.21 -7.46
N TRP A 70 -17.96 3.47 -7.10
CA TRP A 70 -18.90 4.32 -7.80
C TRP A 70 -18.23 4.96 -9.01
N SER A 71 -18.80 4.75 -10.19
CA SER A 71 -18.35 5.43 -11.41
C SER A 71 -19.21 6.66 -11.66
N ASP A 72 -18.61 7.84 -11.59
CA ASP A 72 -19.27 9.10 -11.89
C ASP A 72 -19.63 9.19 -13.38
N ALA A 73 -18.81 8.63 -14.26
CA ALA A 73 -19.08 8.60 -15.69
C ALA A 73 -20.28 7.72 -16.04
N LEU A 74 -20.43 6.57 -15.37
CA LEU A 74 -21.51 5.60 -15.63
C LEU A 74 -22.72 5.79 -14.70
N GLN A 75 -22.61 6.64 -13.65
CA GLN A 75 -23.63 6.87 -12.62
C GLN A 75 -24.12 5.56 -11.99
N ARG A 76 -23.21 4.61 -11.76
CA ARG A 76 -23.52 3.32 -11.15
C ARG A 76 -22.32 2.72 -10.45
N SER A 77 -22.58 1.76 -9.55
CA SER A 77 -21.53 0.93 -9.00
C SER A 77 -20.96 -0.01 -10.07
N VAL A 78 -19.64 -0.09 -10.12
CA VAL A 78 -18.88 -0.99 -11.00
C VAL A 78 -18.12 -1.99 -10.15
N TYR A 79 -17.93 -3.18 -10.68
CA TYR A 79 -17.11 -4.21 -10.10
C TYR A 79 -15.77 -4.22 -10.82
N GLU A 80 -14.69 -4.15 -10.06
CA GLU A 80 -13.36 -4.01 -10.62
C GLU A 80 -12.36 -4.87 -9.85
N ARG A 81 -11.53 -5.61 -10.57
CA ARG A 81 -10.37 -6.23 -9.97
C ARG A 81 -9.31 -5.17 -9.74
N SER A 82 -8.75 -5.17 -8.55
CA SER A 82 -7.71 -4.25 -8.17
C SER A 82 -6.62 -4.98 -7.40
N ARG A 83 -5.53 -4.28 -7.15
CA ARG A 83 -4.41 -4.77 -6.38
C ARG A 83 -3.97 -3.68 -5.42
N GLU A 84 -3.76 -4.09 -4.18
CA GLU A 84 -3.12 -3.29 -3.16
C GLU A 84 -1.63 -3.60 -3.15
N PHE A 85 -0.82 -2.54 -3.12
CA PHE A 85 0.62 -2.61 -2.93
C PHE A 85 0.98 -1.94 -1.62
N HIS A 86 1.64 -2.69 -0.73
CA HIS A 86 2.21 -2.14 0.49
C HIS A 86 3.56 -1.52 0.16
N LEU A 87 3.70 -0.24 0.43
CA LEU A 87 4.87 0.54 0.03
C LEU A 87 5.74 0.94 1.22
N CYS A 88 7.02 1.11 0.93
CA CYS A 88 8.00 1.71 1.80
C CYS A 88 8.84 2.68 0.98
N GLY A 89 8.79 3.96 1.28
CA GLY A 89 9.49 4.96 0.48
C GLY A 89 9.78 6.25 1.24
N ALA A 90 10.37 7.21 0.54
CA ALA A 90 10.49 8.57 1.03
C ALA A 90 9.12 9.27 1.01
N ASP A 91 9.00 10.36 1.76
CA ASP A 91 7.79 11.19 1.75
C ASP A 91 7.42 11.63 0.32
N GLY A 92 6.15 11.43 -0.06
CA GLY A 92 5.64 11.73 -1.40
C GLY A 92 6.00 10.71 -2.51
N SER A 93 6.74 9.65 -2.21
CA SER A 93 7.06 8.62 -3.21
C SER A 93 5.83 7.80 -3.65
N SER A 94 4.84 7.64 -2.77
CA SER A 94 3.56 6.99 -3.06
C SER A 94 2.81 7.71 -4.19
N HIS A 95 2.71 9.05 -4.11
CA HIS A 95 2.10 9.87 -5.16
C HIS A 95 2.84 9.74 -6.49
N THR A 96 4.17 9.84 -6.48
CA THR A 96 4.98 9.75 -7.71
C THR A 96 4.85 8.38 -8.37
N ALA A 97 4.84 7.31 -7.56
CA ALA A 97 4.63 5.95 -8.05
C ALA A 97 3.21 5.76 -8.62
N ALA A 98 2.19 6.29 -7.94
CA ALA A 98 0.80 6.24 -8.39
C ALA A 98 0.60 6.93 -9.75
N ASP A 99 1.16 8.13 -9.94
CA ASP A 99 1.08 8.86 -11.20
C ASP A 99 1.80 8.11 -12.34
N ALA A 100 2.94 7.49 -12.05
CA ALA A 100 3.65 6.66 -13.03
C ALA A 100 2.85 5.42 -13.42
N LEU A 101 2.27 4.70 -12.45
CA LEU A 101 1.41 3.54 -12.71
C LEU A 101 0.17 3.90 -13.51
N ARG A 102 -0.50 4.99 -13.11
CA ARG A 102 -1.68 5.48 -13.80
C ARG A 102 -1.42 5.69 -15.29
N ARG A 103 -0.32 6.37 -15.62
CA ARG A 103 0.07 6.62 -17.02
C ARG A 103 0.47 5.34 -17.76
N GLN A 104 1.24 4.47 -17.11
CA GLN A 104 1.73 3.23 -17.72
C GLN A 104 0.59 2.30 -18.12
N PHE A 105 -0.41 2.15 -17.24
CA PHE A 105 -1.53 1.22 -17.42
C PHE A 105 -2.82 1.91 -17.90
N ASN A 106 -2.75 3.21 -18.25
CA ASN A 106 -3.88 4.02 -18.73
C ASN A 106 -5.10 3.93 -17.79
N GLN A 107 -4.87 4.05 -16.47
CA GLN A 107 -5.92 4.05 -15.46
C GLN A 107 -6.48 5.45 -15.28
N GLU A 108 -7.78 5.57 -14.98
CA GLU A 108 -8.40 6.86 -14.67
C GLU A 108 -7.82 7.45 -13.40
N THR A 109 -7.76 6.64 -12.37
CA THR A 109 -7.35 7.04 -11.02
C THR A 109 -6.58 5.93 -10.34
N VAL A 110 -5.57 6.29 -9.55
CA VAL A 110 -4.88 5.42 -8.60
C VAL A 110 -5.04 6.05 -7.22
N LEU A 111 -5.46 5.25 -6.22
CA LEU A 111 -5.61 5.72 -4.85
C LEU A 111 -4.33 5.43 -4.06
N THR A 112 -3.84 6.42 -3.33
CA THR A 112 -2.79 6.25 -2.33
C THR A 112 -3.30 6.53 -0.92
N PHE A 113 -2.71 5.87 0.06
CA PHE A 113 -2.92 6.11 1.47
C PHE A 113 -1.57 6.11 2.19
N ASP A 114 -1.17 7.28 2.69
CA ASP A 114 0.05 7.46 3.47
C ASP A 114 -0.28 7.38 4.96
N TYR A 115 0.37 6.48 5.69
CA TYR A 115 0.15 6.32 7.12
C TYR A 115 0.75 7.50 7.89
N LEU A 116 -0.05 8.08 8.78
CA LEU A 116 0.35 9.16 9.66
C LEU A 116 0.13 8.76 11.13
N PRO A 117 0.89 9.33 12.06
CA PRO A 117 0.59 9.16 13.49
C PRO A 117 -0.84 9.60 13.79
N GLN A 118 -1.55 8.84 14.64
CA GLN A 118 -2.87 9.23 15.09
C GLN A 118 -2.84 10.64 15.70
N HIS A 119 -3.78 11.48 15.30
CA HIS A 119 -3.89 12.89 15.67
C HIS A 119 -2.81 13.82 15.08
N ALA A 120 -2.15 13.39 13.99
CA ALA A 120 -1.35 14.31 13.20
C ALA A 120 -2.25 15.42 12.61
N PRO A 121 -1.80 16.67 12.53
CA PRO A 121 -2.63 17.77 12.00
C PRO A 121 -3.08 17.57 10.56
N GLU A 122 -2.32 16.82 9.78
CA GLU A 122 -2.55 16.52 8.37
C GLU A 122 -3.35 15.25 8.13
N GLU A 123 -3.70 14.50 9.17
CA GLU A 123 -4.54 13.29 9.00
C GLU A 123 -5.97 13.70 8.60
N ASP A 124 -6.42 13.21 7.46
CA ASP A 124 -7.76 13.47 6.94
C ASP A 124 -8.51 12.20 6.53
N ALA A 125 -7.82 11.07 6.58
CA ALA A 125 -8.34 9.79 6.15
C ALA A 125 -8.03 8.67 7.14
N ILE A 126 -8.80 7.60 6.99
CA ILE A 126 -8.63 6.34 7.70
C ILE A 126 -8.65 5.19 6.69
N ILE A 127 -7.84 4.16 6.96
CA ILE A 127 -7.99 2.84 6.34
C ILE A 127 -8.58 1.89 7.37
N ILE A 128 -9.61 1.15 6.98
CA ILE A 128 -10.34 0.20 7.82
C ILE A 128 -10.17 -1.17 7.21
N VAL A 129 -9.68 -2.11 7.99
CA VAL A 129 -9.48 -3.50 7.61
C VAL A 129 -10.43 -4.35 8.47
N ALA A 130 -11.54 -4.82 7.88
CA ALA A 130 -12.59 -5.56 8.59
C ALA A 130 -12.68 -7.00 8.07
N PRO A 131 -12.54 -8.02 8.93
CA PRO A 131 -12.62 -9.42 8.54
C PRO A 131 -14.07 -9.88 8.29
N ASP A 132 -14.20 -11.06 7.68
CA ASP A 132 -15.43 -11.82 7.48
C ASP A 132 -16.51 -11.15 6.63
N VAL A 133 -16.11 -10.24 5.73
CA VAL A 133 -17.03 -9.52 4.84
C VAL A 133 -17.37 -10.35 3.60
N ASP A 134 -18.67 -10.36 3.25
CA ASP A 134 -19.15 -10.91 1.98
C ASP A 134 -19.20 -9.82 0.90
N ILE A 135 -18.47 -10.01 -0.19
CA ILE A 135 -18.36 -9.01 -1.28
C ILE A 135 -19.72 -8.68 -1.93
N ASN A 136 -20.64 -9.66 -2.05
CA ASN A 136 -21.94 -9.38 -2.66
C ASN A 136 -22.82 -8.56 -1.72
N ARG A 137 -22.78 -8.86 -0.42
CA ARG A 137 -23.48 -8.04 0.59
C ARG A 137 -22.90 -6.65 0.67
N PHE A 138 -21.56 -6.52 0.64
CA PHE A 138 -20.91 -5.21 0.58
C PHE A 138 -21.35 -4.42 -0.65
N ARG A 139 -21.34 -5.03 -1.84
CA ARG A 139 -21.81 -4.39 -3.08
C ARG A 139 -23.25 -3.90 -2.95
N ASP A 140 -24.13 -4.74 -2.43
CA ASP A 140 -25.57 -4.41 -2.33
C ASP A 140 -25.79 -3.28 -1.30
N ALA A 141 -25.10 -3.32 -0.15
CA ALA A 141 -25.11 -2.26 0.86
C ALA A 141 -24.54 -0.94 0.33
N PHE A 142 -23.40 -0.98 -0.35
CA PHE A 142 -22.78 0.19 -0.95
C PHE A 142 -23.67 0.83 -2.03
N ALA A 143 -24.31 0.01 -2.86
CA ALA A 143 -25.22 0.50 -3.88
C ALA A 143 -26.50 1.12 -3.29
N ALA A 144 -26.96 0.63 -2.15
CA ALA A 144 -28.16 1.13 -1.49
C ALA A 144 -27.95 2.42 -0.70
N ASP A 145 -26.73 2.68 -0.18
CA ASP A 145 -26.43 3.84 0.66
C ASP A 145 -25.85 5.03 -0.18
N PRO A 146 -26.63 6.11 -0.41
CA PRO A 146 -26.12 7.28 -1.12
C PRO A 146 -24.94 7.96 -0.41
N ALA A 147 -24.88 7.91 0.94
CA ALA A 147 -23.78 8.49 1.68
C ALA A 147 -22.46 7.72 1.42
N ALA A 148 -22.54 6.39 1.36
CA ALA A 148 -21.41 5.55 1.00
C ALA A 148 -20.87 5.89 -0.40
N ARG A 149 -21.73 5.97 -1.40
CA ARG A 149 -21.32 6.29 -2.77
C ARG A 149 -20.64 7.66 -2.89
N ASN A 150 -21.20 8.67 -2.21
CA ASN A 150 -20.72 10.05 -2.32
C ASN A 150 -19.45 10.32 -1.49
N ARG A 151 -19.29 9.63 -0.35
CA ARG A 151 -18.24 9.93 0.64
C ARG A 151 -17.07 8.96 0.59
N LEU A 152 -17.33 7.66 0.35
CA LEU A 152 -16.29 6.62 0.35
C LEU A 152 -15.77 6.29 -1.05
N ARG A 153 -16.57 6.47 -2.08
CA ARG A 153 -16.29 6.17 -3.49
C ARG A 153 -16.06 4.69 -3.81
N GLY A 154 -15.90 3.84 -2.83
CA GLY A 154 -15.74 2.40 -3.02
C GLY A 154 -15.09 1.70 -1.84
N GLY A 155 -14.82 0.42 -2.03
CA GLY A 155 -14.09 -0.45 -1.14
C GLY A 155 -13.73 -1.75 -1.84
N SER A 156 -12.82 -2.50 -1.25
CA SER A 156 -12.31 -3.75 -1.83
C SER A 156 -12.31 -4.87 -0.80
N VAL A 157 -12.51 -6.09 -1.26
CA VAL A 157 -12.44 -7.29 -0.41
C VAL A 157 -11.33 -8.19 -0.92
N THR A 158 -10.48 -8.69 -0.04
CA THR A 158 -9.42 -9.63 -0.40
C THR A 158 -10.03 -10.94 -0.91
N THR A 159 -9.45 -11.48 -1.98
CA THR A 159 -9.98 -12.70 -2.61
C THR A 159 -9.75 -13.95 -1.77
N THR A 160 -8.79 -13.93 -0.86
CA THR A 160 -8.41 -15.10 -0.02
C THR A 160 -9.12 -15.12 1.32
N ASP A 161 -9.14 -14.00 2.04
CA ASP A 161 -9.51 -13.95 3.46
C ASP A 161 -10.83 -13.25 3.73
N ARG A 162 -11.50 -12.77 2.67
CA ARG A 162 -12.76 -12.01 2.77
C ARG A 162 -12.65 -10.82 3.73
N THR A 163 -11.52 -10.14 3.68
CA THR A 163 -11.26 -8.95 4.47
C THR A 163 -11.60 -7.71 3.66
N LEU A 164 -12.50 -6.89 4.17
CA LEU A 164 -12.84 -5.60 3.56
C LEU A 164 -11.75 -4.59 3.87
N ILE A 165 -11.25 -3.93 2.84
CA ILE A 165 -10.37 -2.77 2.92
C ILE A 165 -11.16 -1.57 2.45
N LEU A 166 -11.32 -0.58 3.32
CA LEU A 166 -12.13 0.60 3.08
C LEU A 166 -11.32 1.85 3.43
N VAL A 167 -11.08 2.70 2.44
CA VAL A 167 -10.41 3.99 2.65
C VAL A 167 -11.45 5.10 2.71
N ALA A 168 -11.55 5.77 3.85
CA ALA A 168 -12.58 6.76 4.15
C ALA A 168 -11.97 8.06 4.68
N GLY A 169 -12.72 9.13 4.68
CA GLY A 169 -12.38 10.33 5.45
C GLY A 169 -12.55 10.09 6.96
N THR A 170 -11.82 10.79 7.79
CA THR A 170 -11.94 10.68 9.26
C THR A 170 -13.37 10.98 9.77
N GLY A 171 -14.11 11.84 9.06
CA GLY A 171 -15.52 12.14 9.33
C GLY A 171 -16.52 11.07 8.86
N ASP A 172 -16.07 9.97 8.24
CA ASP A 172 -16.94 8.97 7.59
C ASP A 172 -17.08 7.65 8.36
N LEU A 173 -16.56 7.61 9.59
CA LEU A 173 -16.58 6.42 10.45
C LEU A 173 -17.99 5.81 10.66
N ASP A 174 -19.01 6.63 10.74
CA ASP A 174 -20.40 6.19 10.90
C ASP A 174 -20.91 5.46 9.65
N VAL A 175 -20.57 5.94 8.46
CA VAL A 175 -20.91 5.31 7.19
C VAL A 175 -20.16 3.99 7.05
N ALA A 176 -18.86 4.01 7.32
CA ALA A 176 -18.01 2.83 7.25
C ALA A 176 -18.51 1.71 8.20
N ARG A 177 -18.86 2.07 9.44
CA ARG A 177 -19.39 1.11 10.42
C ARG A 177 -20.69 0.44 9.96
N ARG A 178 -21.61 1.21 9.37
CA ARG A 178 -22.84 0.64 8.81
C ARG A 178 -22.55 -0.35 7.69
N LEU A 179 -21.68 0.04 6.73
CA LEU A 179 -21.32 -0.82 5.61
C LEU A 179 -20.67 -2.13 6.06
N VAL A 180 -19.74 -2.09 7.02
CA VAL A 180 -19.10 -3.27 7.58
C VAL A 180 -20.18 -4.21 8.16
N ALA A 181 -21.10 -3.67 8.95
CA ALA A 181 -22.17 -4.46 9.58
C ALA A 181 -23.14 -5.06 8.54
N GLU A 182 -23.59 -4.30 7.56
CA GLU A 182 -24.48 -4.76 6.50
C GLU A 182 -23.82 -5.80 5.60
N ALA A 183 -22.51 -5.67 5.38
CA ALA A 183 -21.71 -6.65 4.65
C ALA A 183 -21.41 -7.93 5.46
N GLY A 184 -21.79 -7.98 6.73
CA GLY A 184 -21.63 -9.15 7.61
C GLY A 184 -20.32 -9.19 8.39
N GLY A 185 -19.47 -8.16 8.24
CA GLY A 185 -18.23 -8.05 8.99
C GLY A 185 -18.42 -7.64 10.45
N SER A 186 -17.38 -7.83 11.26
CA SER A 186 -17.34 -7.40 12.66
C SER A 186 -16.57 -6.09 12.80
N TRP A 187 -17.27 -5.04 13.23
CA TRP A 187 -16.63 -3.75 13.52
C TRP A 187 -15.67 -3.83 14.70
N GLU A 188 -15.98 -4.64 15.70
CA GLU A 188 -15.15 -4.82 16.89
C GLU A 188 -13.82 -5.52 16.58
N ALA A 189 -13.78 -6.28 15.48
CA ALA A 189 -12.58 -6.93 14.98
C ALA A 189 -11.84 -6.11 13.91
N ALA A 190 -12.39 -4.96 13.50
CA ALA A 190 -11.78 -4.12 12.50
C ALA A 190 -10.55 -3.38 13.05
N ALA A 191 -9.48 -3.38 12.28
CA ALA A 191 -8.32 -2.52 12.49
C ALA A 191 -8.54 -1.18 11.78
N ILE A 192 -8.21 -0.07 12.46
CA ILE A 192 -8.33 1.27 11.91
C ILE A 192 -6.97 1.96 12.05
N SER A 193 -6.45 2.45 10.93
CA SER A 193 -5.23 3.25 10.88
C SER A 193 -5.53 4.63 10.30
N TYR A 194 -4.75 5.63 10.70
CA TYR A 194 -4.93 7.03 10.33
C TYR A 194 -3.88 7.45 9.31
N GLY A 195 -4.27 8.36 8.41
CA GLY A 195 -3.38 8.79 7.36
C GLY A 195 -3.95 9.90 6.50
N ARG A 196 -3.36 10.01 5.33
CA ARG A 196 -3.80 10.90 4.26
C ARG A 196 -4.07 10.06 3.01
N ARG A 197 -5.22 10.29 2.37
CA ARG A 197 -5.55 9.66 1.09
C ARG A 197 -5.45 10.65 -0.05
N GLU A 198 -5.07 10.13 -1.22
CA GLU A 198 -5.07 10.91 -2.44
C GLU A 198 -5.55 10.07 -3.62
N PHE A 199 -6.44 10.66 -4.44
CA PHE A 199 -6.82 10.11 -5.74
C PHE A 199 -5.97 10.80 -6.80
N VAL A 200 -5.01 10.06 -7.37
CA VAL A 200 -4.11 10.55 -8.41
C VAL A 200 -4.80 10.35 -9.76
N ASP A 201 -5.26 11.46 -10.37
CA ASP A 201 -6.06 11.53 -11.61
C ASP A 201 -5.20 11.91 -12.82
#